data_57d8b1e623330ed14224c35603942e9f
#
_entry.id   57d8b1e623330ed14224c35603942e9f
#
_cell.length_a   1.000
_cell.length_b   1.000
_cell.length_c   1.000
_cell.angle_alpha   90.00
_cell.angle_beta   90.00
_cell.angle_gamma   90.00
#
_symmetry.space_group_name_H-M   'P 1'
#
loop_
_entity.id
_entity.type
_entity.pdbx_description
1 polymer ?
#
loop_
_entity_poly.entity_id
_entity_poly.type
_entity_poly.pdbx_seq_one_letter_code
_entity_poly.pdbx_strand_id
1 'polypeptide(L)'
;MSKIRSVRRRTGAPRQDEGPGTGVALLAGAVLGLATDAVVFALPREQARLLAGAGLAAASGVYLGFAVADGRRSALLVQTGELLGFTALAVLAVQRDSPGLLGVGWLAHVTWDALHYWSRGPTRVRSWYPSLCIGYDVAVAVPLLTGRL
;
A
#
# COMPACT_ATOMS: atom_id res chain seq x y z
N MET A 1 -32.20 39.10 36.63
CA MET A 1 -31.93 37.73 36.20
C MET A 1 -31.19 37.77 34.85
N SER A 2 -29.88 37.67 34.90
CA SER A 2 -29.00 37.79 33.72
C SER A 2 -28.72 36.38 33.15
N LYS A 3 -29.15 36.11 31.88
CA LYS A 3 -28.86 34.87 31.13
C LYS A 3 -27.44 34.93 30.59
N ILE A 4 -26.52 34.29 31.27
CA ILE A 4 -25.15 34.03 30.73
C ILE A 4 -25.29 33.01 29.58
N ARG A 5 -25.20 33.48 28.33
CA ARG A 5 -25.06 32.62 27.16
C ARG A 5 -23.63 32.05 27.18
N SER A 6 -23.51 30.76 27.53
CA SER A 6 -22.27 30.01 27.36
C SER A 6 -21.96 29.88 25.86
N VAL A 7 -20.98 30.65 25.39
CA VAL A 7 -20.38 30.48 24.07
C VAL A 7 -19.58 29.20 24.13
N ARG A 8 -20.19 28.11 23.66
CA ARG A 8 -19.52 26.83 23.42
C ARG A 8 -18.46 27.04 22.33
N ARG A 9 -17.22 27.29 22.71
CA ARG A 9 -16.07 27.21 21.79
C ARG A 9 -16.08 25.82 21.20
N ARG A 10 -16.48 25.73 19.92
CA ARG A 10 -16.16 24.54 19.11
C ARG A 10 -14.65 24.53 18.97
N THR A 11 -13.97 23.78 19.83
CA THR A 11 -12.60 23.35 19.59
C THR A 11 -12.67 22.47 18.35
N GLY A 12 -12.29 23.03 17.20
CA GLY A 12 -12.16 22.27 15.96
C GLY A 12 -11.20 21.11 16.26
N ALA A 13 -11.71 19.89 16.21
CA ALA A 13 -10.84 18.71 16.18
C ALA A 13 -9.85 18.92 15.03
N PRO A 14 -8.55 18.68 15.22
CA PRO A 14 -7.58 18.79 14.14
C PRO A 14 -8.08 17.92 12.97
N ARG A 15 -8.20 18.53 11.78
CA ARG A 15 -8.50 17.79 10.55
C ARG A 15 -7.38 16.78 10.38
N GLN A 16 -7.68 15.51 10.58
CA GLN A 16 -6.74 14.40 10.43
C GLN A 16 -6.34 14.12 8.97
N ASP A 17 -6.83 14.92 8.02
CA ASP A 17 -6.70 14.74 6.58
C ASP A 17 -5.79 15.77 5.89
N GLU A 18 -4.84 16.37 6.60
CA GLU A 18 -3.83 17.23 5.97
C GLU A 18 -2.78 16.37 5.26
N GLY A 19 -3.14 15.87 4.10
CA GLY A 19 -2.29 15.13 3.21
C GLY A 19 -2.49 15.59 1.76
N PRO A 20 -1.64 15.14 0.83
CA PRO A 20 -1.81 15.42 -0.58
C PRO A 20 -3.18 14.92 -1.08
N GLY A 21 -3.81 15.66 -2.00
CA GLY A 21 -5.04 15.19 -2.65
C GLY A 21 -4.83 13.85 -3.35
N THR A 22 -5.89 13.06 -3.50
CA THR A 22 -5.87 11.71 -4.10
C THR A 22 -5.08 11.65 -5.41
N GLY A 23 -5.29 12.60 -6.33
CA GLY A 23 -4.57 12.62 -7.61
C GLY A 23 -3.07 12.86 -7.47
N VAL A 24 -2.67 13.75 -6.55
CA VAL A 24 -1.25 14.01 -6.28
C VAL A 24 -0.58 12.79 -5.64
N ALA A 25 -1.26 12.13 -4.69
CA ALA A 25 -0.76 10.91 -4.06
C ALA A 25 -0.57 9.78 -5.09
N LEU A 26 -1.54 9.57 -5.96
CA LEU A 26 -1.51 8.56 -7.01
C LEU A 26 -0.36 8.80 -8.00
N LEU A 27 -0.18 10.04 -8.46
CA LEU A 27 0.92 10.41 -9.34
C LEU A 27 2.27 10.26 -8.65
N ALA A 28 2.39 10.66 -7.39
CA ALA A 28 3.61 10.49 -6.61
C ALA A 28 3.97 9.01 -6.47
N GLY A 29 2.98 8.16 -6.19
CA GLY A 29 3.15 6.71 -6.15
C GLY A 29 3.65 6.15 -7.49
N ALA A 30 3.01 6.54 -8.60
CA ALA A 30 3.41 6.10 -9.93
C ALA A 30 4.86 6.52 -10.28
N VAL A 31 5.25 7.76 -9.95
CA VAL A 31 6.63 8.23 -10.17
C VAL A 31 7.62 7.42 -9.31
N LEU A 32 7.30 7.15 -8.06
CA LEU A 32 8.14 6.32 -7.18
C LEU A 32 8.25 4.88 -7.70
N GLY A 33 7.14 4.30 -8.17
CA GLY A 33 7.13 2.96 -8.78
C GLY A 33 8.02 2.89 -10.02
N LEU A 34 7.88 3.84 -10.94
CA LEU A 34 8.73 3.93 -12.14
C LEU A 34 10.21 4.13 -11.78
N ALA A 35 10.53 4.93 -10.76
CA ALA A 35 11.89 5.09 -10.28
C ALA A 35 12.43 3.78 -9.67
N THR A 36 11.61 3.03 -8.94
CA THR A 36 11.96 1.70 -8.44
C THR A 36 12.23 0.73 -9.59
N ASP A 37 11.37 0.72 -10.61
CA ASP A 37 11.56 -0.12 -11.79
C ASP A 37 12.87 0.19 -12.51
N ALA A 38 13.22 1.47 -12.67
CA ALA A 38 14.48 1.87 -13.30
C ALA A 38 15.69 1.27 -12.55
N VAL A 39 15.65 1.22 -11.22
CA VAL A 39 16.69 0.58 -10.40
C VAL A 39 16.64 -0.94 -10.53
N VAL A 40 15.44 -1.53 -10.42
CA VAL A 40 15.25 -2.98 -10.47
C VAL A 40 15.72 -3.54 -11.81
N PHE A 41 15.37 -2.90 -12.94
CA PHE A 41 15.76 -3.37 -14.28
C PHE A 41 17.25 -3.16 -14.61
N ALA A 42 17.95 -2.35 -13.83
CA ALA A 42 19.41 -2.24 -13.94
C ALA A 42 20.15 -3.41 -13.26
N LEU A 43 19.45 -4.23 -12.48
CA LEU A 43 20.02 -5.37 -11.76
C LEU A 43 20.00 -6.66 -12.61
N PRO A 44 20.86 -7.65 -12.29
CA PRO A 44 20.72 -9.00 -12.82
C PRO A 44 19.31 -9.56 -12.52
N ARG A 45 18.75 -10.33 -13.46
CA ARG A 45 17.36 -10.83 -13.39
C ARG A 45 16.98 -11.49 -12.06
N GLU A 46 17.87 -12.29 -11.50
CA GLU A 46 17.66 -12.95 -10.21
C GLU A 46 17.49 -11.93 -9.08
N GLN A 47 18.38 -10.93 -9.00
CA GLN A 47 18.32 -9.88 -7.99
C GLN A 47 17.08 -9.01 -8.18
N ALA A 48 16.74 -8.69 -9.43
CA ALA A 48 15.54 -7.92 -9.77
C ALA A 48 14.27 -8.62 -9.27
N ARG A 49 14.15 -9.94 -9.48
CA ARG A 49 13.01 -10.73 -8.98
C ARG A 49 12.96 -10.80 -7.46
N LEU A 50 14.10 -11.04 -6.84
CA LEU A 50 14.19 -11.05 -5.37
C LEU A 50 13.77 -9.71 -4.78
N LEU A 51 14.21 -8.60 -5.38
CA LEU A 51 13.86 -7.27 -4.92
C LEU A 51 12.38 -6.95 -5.15
N ALA A 52 11.82 -7.32 -6.31
CA ALA A 52 10.39 -7.15 -6.58
C ALA A 52 9.52 -7.98 -5.63
N GLY A 53 9.92 -9.21 -5.30
CA GLY A 53 9.23 -10.06 -4.33
C GLY A 53 9.35 -9.55 -2.90
N ALA A 54 10.54 -9.11 -2.49
CA ALA A 54 10.75 -8.49 -1.19
C ALA A 54 9.95 -7.18 -1.04
N GLY A 55 9.85 -6.40 -2.12
CA GLY A 55 9.03 -5.20 -2.18
C GLY A 55 7.56 -5.48 -1.91
N LEU A 56 6.99 -6.52 -2.53
CA LEU A 56 5.60 -6.93 -2.30
C LEU A 56 5.35 -7.31 -0.83
N ALA A 57 6.25 -8.09 -0.24
CA ALA A 57 6.15 -8.43 1.18
C ALA A 57 6.31 -7.19 2.09
N ALA A 58 7.18 -6.24 1.73
CA ALA A 58 7.37 -5.02 2.47
C ALA A 58 6.14 -4.11 2.39
N ALA A 59 5.53 -3.96 1.20
CA ALA A 59 4.30 -3.18 1.01
C ALA A 59 3.17 -3.71 1.91
N SER A 60 2.95 -5.02 1.92
CA SER A 60 2.00 -5.68 2.82
C SER A 60 2.34 -5.47 4.30
N GLY A 61 3.62 -5.48 4.65
CA GLY A 61 4.10 -5.23 6.02
C GLY A 61 3.73 -3.85 6.56
N VAL A 62 3.59 -2.84 5.70
CA VAL A 62 3.18 -1.50 6.12
C VAL A 62 1.76 -1.51 6.68
N TYR A 63 0.84 -2.24 6.06
CA TYR A 63 -0.54 -2.37 6.58
C TYR A 63 -0.59 -3.07 7.93
N LEU A 64 0.27 -4.07 8.17
CA LEU A 64 0.43 -4.64 9.50
C LEU A 64 0.90 -3.60 10.51
N GLY A 65 1.83 -2.71 10.13
CA GLY A 65 2.26 -1.58 10.96
C GLY A 65 1.09 -0.66 11.35
N PHE A 66 0.20 -0.32 10.41
CA PHE A 66 -1.02 0.42 10.70
C PHE A 66 -1.98 -0.35 11.63
N ALA A 67 -2.10 -1.66 11.46
CA ALA A 67 -2.94 -2.49 12.33
C ALA A 67 -2.42 -2.53 13.77
N VAL A 68 -1.11 -2.56 13.96
CA VAL A 68 -0.48 -2.43 15.28
C VAL A 68 -0.84 -1.09 15.92
N ALA A 69 -0.75 0.01 15.17
CA ALA A 69 -1.10 1.34 15.64
C ALA A 69 -2.61 1.50 15.91
N ASP A 70 -3.47 0.82 15.14
CA ASP A 70 -4.93 0.78 15.35
C ASP A 70 -5.32 0.00 16.63
N GLY A 71 -4.52 -0.98 17.04
CA GLY A 71 -4.69 -1.78 18.26
C GLY A 71 -5.88 -2.75 18.25
N ARG A 72 -6.66 -2.82 17.16
CA ARG A 72 -7.79 -3.75 17.05
C ARG A 72 -7.28 -5.16 16.69
N ARG A 73 -7.64 -6.17 17.51
CA ARG A 73 -7.24 -7.56 17.28
C ARG A 73 -7.69 -8.08 15.91
N SER A 74 -8.88 -7.72 15.45
CA SER A 74 -9.38 -8.11 14.13
C SER A 74 -8.51 -7.52 12.99
N ALA A 75 -8.10 -6.26 13.11
CA ALA A 75 -7.19 -5.63 12.15
C ALA A 75 -5.84 -6.36 12.10
N LEU A 76 -5.26 -6.65 13.27
CA LEU A 76 -4.01 -7.41 13.36
C LEU A 76 -4.10 -8.78 12.68
N LEU A 77 -5.16 -9.54 12.97
CA LEU A 77 -5.33 -10.88 12.38
C LEU A 77 -5.46 -10.82 10.86
N VAL A 78 -6.26 -9.89 10.34
CA VAL A 78 -6.47 -9.77 8.89
C VAL A 78 -5.20 -9.30 8.19
N GLN A 79 -4.50 -8.28 8.73
CA GLN A 79 -3.28 -7.79 8.11
C GLN A 79 -2.10 -8.77 8.25
N THR A 80 -2.08 -9.58 9.30
CA THR A 80 -1.11 -10.69 9.39
C THR A 80 -1.38 -11.74 8.32
N GLY A 81 -2.64 -12.11 8.11
CA GLY A 81 -3.03 -13.05 7.06
C GLY A 81 -2.71 -12.52 5.65
N GLU A 82 -2.94 -11.26 5.41
CA GLU A 82 -2.60 -10.55 4.17
C GLU A 82 -1.09 -10.58 3.93
N LEU A 83 -0.27 -10.16 4.89
CA LEU A 83 1.18 -10.19 4.81
C LEU A 83 1.69 -11.60 4.50
N LEU A 84 1.20 -12.62 5.21
CA LEU A 84 1.59 -14.01 4.97
C LEU A 84 1.21 -14.48 3.56
N GLY A 85 0.01 -14.11 3.08
CA GLY A 85 -0.48 -14.46 1.76
C GLY A 85 0.38 -13.85 0.64
N PHE A 86 0.64 -12.54 0.68
CA PHE A 86 1.48 -11.88 -0.32
C PHE A 86 2.95 -12.31 -0.23
N THR A 87 3.48 -12.55 0.98
CA THR A 87 4.82 -13.09 1.16
C THR A 87 4.93 -14.50 0.55
N ALA A 88 3.96 -15.37 0.80
CA ALA A 88 3.94 -16.71 0.21
C ALA A 88 3.85 -16.66 -1.31
N LEU A 89 3.01 -15.76 -1.87
CA LEU A 89 2.91 -15.55 -3.31
C LEU A 89 4.23 -15.03 -3.89
N ALA A 90 4.89 -14.07 -3.24
CA ALA A 90 6.18 -13.54 -3.66
C ALA A 90 7.26 -14.63 -3.67
N VAL A 91 7.35 -15.43 -2.60
CA VAL A 91 8.29 -16.55 -2.52
C VAL A 91 8.03 -17.57 -3.62
N LEU A 92 6.76 -17.94 -3.84
CA LEU A 92 6.38 -18.87 -4.89
C LEU A 92 6.74 -18.36 -6.28
N ALA A 93 6.51 -17.08 -6.56
CA ALA A 93 6.81 -16.44 -7.83
C ALA A 93 8.33 -16.40 -8.10
N VAL A 94 9.12 -16.08 -7.07
CA VAL A 94 10.59 -16.10 -7.15
C VAL A 94 11.11 -17.52 -7.40
N GLN A 95 10.61 -18.51 -6.65
CA GLN A 95 11.02 -19.92 -6.81
C GLN A 95 10.66 -20.51 -8.19
N ARG A 96 9.58 -20.03 -8.80
CA ARG A 96 9.12 -20.47 -10.13
C ARG A 96 9.71 -19.67 -11.28
N ASP A 97 10.60 -18.74 -11.00
CA ASP A 97 11.15 -17.84 -12.03
C ASP A 97 10.06 -17.13 -12.84
N SER A 98 9.03 -16.66 -12.16
CA SER A 98 7.82 -16.12 -12.80
C SER A 98 7.59 -14.63 -12.49
N PRO A 99 8.14 -13.71 -13.31
CA PRO A 99 7.85 -12.29 -13.18
C PRO A 99 6.36 -11.97 -13.31
N GLY A 100 5.65 -12.67 -14.21
CA GLY A 100 4.21 -12.49 -14.38
C GLY A 100 3.42 -12.80 -13.11
N LEU A 101 3.81 -13.81 -12.33
CA LEU A 101 3.16 -14.10 -11.05
C LEU A 101 3.45 -13.01 -10.01
N LEU A 102 4.64 -12.41 -10.01
CA LEU A 102 4.92 -11.21 -9.20
C LEU A 102 4.03 -10.04 -9.61
N GLY A 103 3.88 -9.79 -10.91
CA GLY A 103 3.01 -8.73 -11.42
C GLY A 103 1.54 -8.94 -11.02
N VAL A 104 1.05 -10.19 -11.05
CA VAL A 104 -0.28 -10.54 -10.53
C VAL A 104 -0.37 -10.25 -9.03
N GLY A 105 0.68 -10.55 -8.26
CA GLY A 105 0.74 -10.25 -6.84
C GLY A 105 0.62 -8.74 -6.55
N TRP A 106 1.36 -7.91 -7.28
CA TRP A 106 1.28 -6.46 -7.18
C TRP A 106 -0.11 -5.91 -7.56
N LEU A 107 -0.75 -6.42 -8.62
CA LEU A 107 -2.13 -6.05 -8.96
C LEU A 107 -3.16 -6.52 -7.92
N ALA A 108 -2.95 -7.68 -7.33
CA ALA A 108 -3.81 -8.13 -6.23
C ALA A 108 -3.66 -7.20 -5.00
N HIS A 109 -2.44 -6.69 -4.73
CA HIS A 109 -2.21 -5.71 -3.69
C HIS A 109 -2.90 -4.36 -3.99
N VAL A 110 -2.96 -3.91 -5.25
CA VAL A 110 -3.80 -2.76 -5.66
C VAL A 110 -5.25 -2.92 -5.21
N THR A 111 -5.82 -4.14 -5.32
CA THR A 111 -7.18 -4.39 -4.85
C THR A 111 -7.29 -4.23 -3.33
N TRP A 112 -6.27 -4.64 -2.59
CA TRP A 112 -6.18 -4.44 -1.15
C TRP A 112 -6.14 -2.96 -0.78
N ASP A 113 -5.33 -2.17 -1.48
CA ASP A 113 -5.26 -0.72 -1.31
C ASP A 113 -6.60 -0.05 -1.60
N ALA A 114 -7.28 -0.47 -2.67
CA ALA A 114 -8.58 0.06 -3.04
C ALA A 114 -9.65 -0.18 -1.94
N LEU A 115 -9.61 -1.33 -1.26
CA LEU A 115 -10.49 -1.60 -0.11
C LEU A 115 -10.25 -0.59 1.02
N HIS A 116 -8.99 -0.21 1.27
CA HIS A 116 -8.63 0.78 2.27
C HIS A 116 -8.98 2.21 1.81
N TYR A 117 -8.82 2.51 0.53
CA TYR A 117 -9.21 3.79 -0.05
C TYR A 117 -10.70 4.07 0.16
N TRP A 118 -11.57 3.09 -0.05
CA TRP A 118 -13.01 3.24 0.19
C TRP A 118 -13.42 3.06 1.65
N SER A 119 -12.48 3.13 2.59
CA SER A 119 -12.73 2.95 4.03
C SER A 119 -13.43 1.63 4.39
N ARG A 120 -13.28 0.62 3.54
CA ARG A 120 -13.81 -0.73 3.75
C ARG A 120 -12.74 -1.71 4.24
N GLY A 121 -11.50 -1.26 4.30
CA GLY A 121 -10.39 -2.05 4.80
C GLY A 121 -10.49 -2.30 6.30
N PRO A 122 -9.86 -3.37 6.80
CA PRO A 122 -9.90 -3.76 8.20
C PRO A 122 -9.14 -2.81 9.12
N THR A 123 -8.26 -1.98 8.57
CA THR A 123 -7.33 -1.11 9.31
C THR A 123 -7.54 0.35 8.94
N ARG A 124 -7.42 1.25 9.91
CA ARG A 124 -7.47 2.68 9.67
C ARG A 124 -6.14 3.17 9.10
N VAL A 125 -6.20 3.77 7.92
CA VAL A 125 -5.06 4.39 7.25
C VAL A 125 -5.38 5.85 6.90
N ARG A 126 -4.36 6.66 6.66
CA ARG A 126 -4.55 8.03 6.18
C ARG A 126 -5.15 7.98 4.77
N SER A 127 -6.11 8.86 4.46
CA SER A 127 -6.87 8.84 3.21
C SER A 127 -6.03 8.89 1.93
N TRP A 128 -4.89 9.58 1.95
CA TRP A 128 -3.99 9.69 0.80
C TRP A 128 -3.09 8.46 0.58
N TYR A 129 -2.83 7.67 1.63
CA TYR A 129 -1.85 6.58 1.59
C TYR A 129 -2.24 5.45 0.62
N PRO A 130 -3.48 4.93 0.63
CA PRO A 130 -3.87 3.91 -0.35
C PRO A 130 -3.76 4.39 -1.80
N SER A 131 -4.04 5.67 -2.06
CA SER A 131 -3.89 6.23 -3.41
C SER A 131 -2.43 6.24 -3.87
N LEU A 132 -1.50 6.56 -2.98
CA LEU A 132 -0.07 6.50 -3.25
C LEU A 132 0.34 5.06 -3.58
N CYS A 133 -0.10 4.08 -2.77
CA CYS A 133 0.21 2.67 -3.00
C CYS A 133 -0.38 2.17 -4.32
N ILE A 134 -1.64 2.48 -4.64
CA ILE A 134 -2.25 2.12 -5.93
C ILE A 134 -1.38 2.61 -7.11
N GLY A 135 -0.93 3.86 -7.08
CA GLY A 135 -0.06 4.41 -8.13
C GLY A 135 1.26 3.66 -8.24
N TYR A 136 1.89 3.39 -7.11
CA TYR A 136 3.15 2.66 -7.04
C TYR A 136 3.02 1.23 -7.56
N ASP A 137 2.05 0.49 -7.05
CA ASP A 137 1.86 -0.93 -7.34
C ASP A 137 1.49 -1.18 -8.80
N VAL A 138 0.66 -0.31 -9.39
CA VAL A 138 0.35 -0.39 -10.83
C VAL A 138 1.60 -0.16 -11.66
N ALA A 139 2.43 0.84 -11.32
CA ALA A 139 3.67 1.11 -12.03
C ALA A 139 4.61 -0.10 -11.99
N VAL A 140 4.78 -0.72 -10.84
CA VAL A 140 5.63 -1.91 -10.67
C VAL A 140 5.03 -3.16 -11.35
N ALA A 141 3.71 -3.33 -11.30
CA ALA A 141 3.05 -4.52 -11.87
C ALA A 141 3.16 -4.59 -13.40
N VAL A 142 3.00 -3.46 -14.09
CA VAL A 142 2.91 -3.43 -15.57
C VAL A 142 4.15 -4.00 -16.26
N PRO A 143 5.38 -3.60 -15.93
CA PRO A 143 6.57 -4.18 -16.54
C PRO A 143 6.76 -5.67 -16.25
N LEU A 144 6.41 -6.11 -15.03
CA LEU A 144 6.48 -7.53 -14.64
C LEU A 144 5.51 -8.38 -15.49
N LEU A 145 4.30 -7.88 -15.74
CA LEU A 145 3.29 -8.57 -16.54
C LEU A 145 3.63 -8.58 -18.04
N THR A 146 4.33 -7.55 -18.52
CA THR A 146 4.73 -7.44 -19.93
C THR A 146 6.04 -8.14 -20.25
N GLY A 147 6.64 -8.85 -19.30
CA GLY A 147 7.83 -9.65 -19.51
C GLY A 147 9.12 -8.84 -19.71
N ARG A 148 9.18 -7.66 -19.11
CA ARG A 148 10.40 -6.82 -19.16
C ARG A 148 11.48 -7.24 -18.17
N LEU A 149 11.18 -8.21 -17.30
CA LEU A 149 12.12 -8.86 -16.36
C LEU A 149 12.56 -10.21 -16.88
#